data_880a7ed8b9f90ab37a1c0afdb4db25ad
#
_entry.id   880a7ed8b9f90ab37a1c0afdb4db25ad
#
_cell.length_a   1.000
_cell.length_b   1.000
_cell.length_c   1.000
_cell.angle_alpha   90.00
_cell.angle_beta   90.00
_cell.angle_gamma   90.00
#
_symmetry.space_group_name_H-M   'P 1'
#
loop_
_entity.id
_entity.type
_entity.pdbx_description
1 polymer ?
#
loop_
_entity_poly.entity_id
_entity_poly.type
_entity_poly.pdbx_seq_one_letter_code
_entity_poly.pdbx_strand_id
1 'polypeptide(L)'
;MQDEQPKKKILLVEDDVALAAVYRSRLELENFETYEVNNGEQALQAVMEFKPDLILLDAMMPKVNGFDVLDILRNTPEVANTRVIMLTALSQPKDKERAEALGVDDYLVKSQVVIGDVVDRVKHHLGLPV
;
A
#
# COMPACT_ATOMS: atom_id res chain seq x y z
N MET A 1 22.65 -24.53 -7.50
CA MET A 1 22.48 -23.11 -7.64
C MET A 1 21.02 -22.71 -7.51
N GLN A 2 20.76 -21.68 -6.80
CA GLN A 2 19.41 -21.25 -6.61
C GLN A 2 19.01 -20.22 -7.64
N ASP A 3 17.81 -20.38 -8.13
CA ASP A 3 17.20 -19.45 -9.02
C ASP A 3 16.48 -18.41 -8.17
N GLU A 4 17.18 -17.34 -7.87
CA GLU A 4 16.61 -16.33 -6.98
C GLU A 4 15.78 -15.34 -7.75
N GLN A 5 14.50 -15.32 -7.46
CA GLN A 5 13.61 -14.29 -7.99
C GLN A 5 13.84 -12.99 -7.22
N PRO A 6 13.85 -11.85 -7.90
CA PRO A 6 13.84 -10.57 -7.20
C PRO A 6 12.63 -10.51 -6.26
N LYS A 7 12.85 -9.96 -5.07
CA LYS A 7 11.75 -9.75 -4.14
C LYS A 7 10.76 -8.74 -4.71
N LYS A 8 9.49 -8.98 -4.48
CA LYS A 8 8.47 -7.97 -4.78
C LYS A 8 8.61 -6.80 -3.80
N LYS A 9 8.39 -5.61 -4.31
CA LYS A 9 8.59 -4.37 -3.58
C LYS A 9 7.27 -3.81 -3.08
N ILE A 10 7.19 -3.54 -1.79
CA ILE A 10 6.01 -2.94 -1.18
C ILE A 10 6.39 -1.58 -0.62
N LEU A 11 5.69 -0.54 -1.05
CA LEU A 11 5.78 0.77 -0.45
C LEU A 11 4.71 0.87 0.64
N LEU A 12 5.13 1.12 1.85
CA LEU A 12 4.23 1.28 2.99
C LEU A 12 4.11 2.75 3.33
N VAL A 13 2.90 3.30 3.22
CA VAL A 13 2.60 4.70 3.50
C VAL A 13 1.71 4.76 4.72
N GLU A 14 2.29 5.09 5.87
CA GLU A 14 1.63 5.05 7.16
C GLU A 14 2.26 6.11 8.08
N ASP A 15 1.45 7.00 8.66
CA ASP A 15 1.97 8.03 9.55
C ASP A 15 2.17 7.56 10.99
N ASP A 16 1.56 6.46 11.39
CA ASP A 16 1.80 5.84 12.70
C ASP A 16 3.07 4.99 12.62
N VAL A 17 4.16 5.50 13.17
CA VAL A 17 5.49 4.89 13.08
C VAL A 17 5.52 3.48 13.69
N ALA A 18 4.84 3.29 14.83
CA ALA A 18 4.81 1.99 15.49
C ALA A 18 4.05 0.96 14.66
N LEU A 19 2.93 1.36 14.08
CA LEU A 19 2.13 0.49 13.24
C LEU A 19 2.87 0.15 11.94
N ALA A 20 3.53 1.14 11.34
CA ALA A 20 4.36 0.92 10.16
C ALA A 20 5.44 -0.12 10.41
N ALA A 21 6.09 -0.06 11.58
CA ALA A 21 7.12 -1.02 11.94
C ALA A 21 6.57 -2.45 12.02
N VAL A 22 5.36 -2.61 12.54
CA VAL A 22 4.71 -3.92 12.63
C VAL A 22 4.44 -4.49 11.23
N TYR A 23 3.86 -3.71 10.35
CA TYR A 23 3.59 -4.16 8.98
C TYR A 23 4.88 -4.44 8.23
N ARG A 24 5.87 -3.57 8.35
CA ARG A 24 7.16 -3.77 7.68
C ARG A 24 7.81 -5.06 8.11
N SER A 25 7.88 -5.32 9.42
CA SER A 25 8.50 -6.54 9.95
C SER A 25 7.83 -7.78 9.41
N ARG A 26 6.49 -7.79 9.37
CA ARG A 26 5.77 -8.96 8.88
C ARG A 26 5.97 -9.15 7.38
N LEU A 27 5.95 -8.07 6.60
CA LEU A 27 6.16 -8.15 5.16
C LEU A 27 7.57 -8.64 4.84
N GLU A 28 8.56 -8.21 5.59
CA GLU A 28 9.94 -8.68 5.41
C GLU A 28 10.07 -10.16 5.74
N LEU A 29 9.37 -10.65 6.77
CA LEU A 29 9.32 -12.08 7.07
C LEU A 29 8.67 -12.89 5.95
N GLU A 30 7.77 -12.27 5.19
CA GLU A 30 7.12 -12.89 4.04
C GLU A 30 7.91 -12.72 2.75
N ASN A 31 9.15 -12.27 2.87
CA ASN A 31 10.10 -12.16 1.77
C ASN A 31 9.82 -11.00 0.80
N PHE A 32 9.22 -9.92 1.27
CA PHE A 32 9.06 -8.69 0.50
C PHE A 32 10.18 -7.71 0.80
N GLU A 33 10.54 -6.92 -0.20
CA GLU A 33 11.39 -5.75 0.01
C GLU A 33 10.46 -4.58 0.33
N THR A 34 10.70 -3.88 1.43
CA THR A 34 9.82 -2.81 1.88
C THR A 34 10.53 -1.47 1.93
N TYR A 35 9.78 -0.42 1.67
CA TYR A 35 10.21 0.95 1.90
C TYR A 35 9.05 1.67 2.57
N GLU A 36 9.33 2.43 3.64
CA GLU A 36 8.25 3.11 4.34
C GLU A 36 8.42 4.62 4.29
N VAL A 37 7.29 5.29 4.11
CA VAL A 37 7.20 6.75 4.22
C VAL A 37 6.00 7.08 5.10
N ASN A 38 5.96 8.29 5.64
CA ASN A 38 4.96 8.62 6.66
C ASN A 38 4.05 9.79 6.29
N ASN A 39 4.08 10.22 5.04
CA ASN A 39 3.13 11.24 4.55
C ASN A 39 2.96 11.11 3.04
N GLY A 40 1.89 11.75 2.53
CA GLY A 40 1.53 11.64 1.12
C GLY A 40 2.52 12.27 0.16
N GLU A 41 3.17 13.35 0.56
CA GLU A 41 4.16 14.02 -0.27
C GLU A 41 5.36 13.12 -0.52
N GLN A 42 5.87 12.48 0.54
CA GLN A 42 6.95 11.51 0.42
C GLN A 42 6.53 10.28 -0.38
N ALA A 43 5.26 9.89 -0.27
CA ALA A 43 4.75 8.74 -1.01
C ALA A 43 4.86 8.93 -2.51
N LEU A 44 4.48 10.09 -3.02
CA LEU A 44 4.54 10.37 -4.45
C LEU A 44 5.97 10.32 -4.97
N GLN A 45 6.91 10.88 -4.23
CA GLN A 45 8.32 10.81 -4.58
C GLN A 45 8.83 9.38 -4.55
N ALA A 46 8.48 8.64 -3.49
CA ALA A 46 8.93 7.26 -3.32
C ALA A 46 8.43 6.33 -4.41
N VAL A 47 7.20 6.52 -4.88
CA VAL A 47 6.66 5.71 -5.98
C VAL A 47 7.53 5.84 -7.22
N MET A 48 7.95 7.04 -7.55
CA MET A 48 8.77 7.29 -8.73
C MET A 48 10.19 6.71 -8.60
N GLU A 49 10.76 6.74 -7.40
CA GLU A 49 12.12 6.29 -7.15
C GLU A 49 12.23 4.81 -6.86
N PHE A 50 11.40 4.31 -5.95
CA PHE A 50 11.42 2.91 -5.50
C PHE A 50 10.74 1.98 -6.52
N LYS A 51 9.76 2.47 -7.24
CA LYS A 51 8.98 1.71 -8.23
C LYS A 51 8.39 0.44 -7.60
N PRO A 52 7.52 0.58 -6.60
CA PRO A 52 6.96 -0.57 -5.91
C PRO A 52 6.05 -1.40 -6.82
N ASP A 53 5.94 -2.68 -6.50
CA ASP A 53 4.97 -3.56 -7.14
C ASP A 53 3.58 -3.34 -6.55
N LEU A 54 3.51 -2.92 -5.29
CA LEU A 54 2.26 -2.65 -4.59
C LEU A 54 2.49 -1.59 -3.52
N ILE A 55 1.46 -0.78 -3.30
CA ILE A 55 1.46 0.25 -2.26
C ILE A 55 0.39 -0.08 -1.24
N LEU A 56 0.79 -0.14 0.04
CA LEU A 56 -0.14 -0.12 1.17
C LEU A 56 -0.28 1.32 1.60
N LEU A 57 -1.47 1.89 1.48
CA LEU A 57 -1.68 3.33 1.57
C LEU A 57 -2.76 3.66 2.59
N ASP A 58 -2.41 4.42 3.61
CA ASP A 58 -3.41 4.97 4.53
C ASP A 58 -4.10 6.17 3.89
N ALA A 59 -5.40 6.27 4.08
CA ALA A 59 -6.18 7.41 3.61
C ALA A 59 -5.96 8.67 4.45
N MET A 60 -5.68 8.49 5.75
CA MET A 60 -5.59 9.60 6.70
C MET A 60 -4.14 9.91 7.04
N MET A 61 -3.58 10.91 6.39
CA MET A 61 -2.19 11.31 6.62
C MET A 61 -2.09 12.84 6.56
N PRO A 62 -1.08 13.42 7.24
CA PRO A 62 -0.85 14.86 7.12
C PRO A 62 -0.39 15.25 5.72
N LYS A 63 -0.55 16.52 5.38
CA LYS A 63 -0.18 17.15 4.10
C LYS A 63 -1.06 16.68 2.95
N VAL A 64 -0.66 15.62 2.24
CA VAL A 64 -1.43 15.06 1.13
C VAL A 64 -2.05 13.75 1.62
N ASN A 65 -3.37 13.65 1.64
CA ASN A 65 -4.05 12.44 2.12
C ASN A 65 -3.99 11.31 1.08
N GLY A 66 -4.35 10.11 1.52
CA GLY A 66 -4.23 8.93 0.66
C GLY A 66 -5.12 8.95 -0.57
N PHE A 67 -6.30 9.57 -0.49
CA PHE A 67 -7.17 9.70 -1.67
C PHE A 67 -6.51 10.56 -2.73
N ASP A 68 -5.86 11.66 -2.33
CA ASP A 68 -5.15 12.52 -3.26
C ASP A 68 -3.93 11.82 -3.86
N VAL A 69 -3.20 11.04 -3.06
CA VAL A 69 -2.08 10.24 -3.56
C VAL A 69 -2.56 9.26 -4.62
N LEU A 70 -3.66 8.55 -4.35
CA LEU A 70 -4.24 7.60 -5.29
C LEU A 70 -4.66 8.28 -6.59
N ASP A 71 -5.32 9.43 -6.49
CA ASP A 71 -5.76 10.17 -7.67
C ASP A 71 -4.56 10.60 -8.54
N ILE A 72 -3.54 11.15 -7.90
CA ILE A 72 -2.33 11.57 -8.61
C ILE A 72 -1.63 10.37 -9.28
N LEU A 73 -1.53 9.25 -8.58
CA LEU A 73 -0.94 8.03 -9.12
C LEU A 73 -1.66 7.57 -10.38
N ARG A 74 -2.98 7.50 -10.32
CA ARG A 74 -3.77 7.00 -11.45
C ARG A 74 -3.71 7.94 -12.66
N ASN A 75 -3.36 9.21 -12.44
CA ASN A 75 -3.20 10.21 -13.50
C ASN A 75 -1.75 10.42 -13.91
N THR A 76 -0.81 9.63 -13.40
CA THR A 76 0.61 9.69 -13.75
C THR A 76 0.96 8.47 -14.59
N PRO A 77 1.15 8.62 -15.90
CA PRO A 77 1.27 7.46 -16.82
C PRO A 77 2.29 6.41 -16.43
N GLU A 78 3.45 6.83 -15.91
CA GLU A 78 4.54 5.91 -15.57
C GLU A 78 4.19 4.94 -14.45
N VAL A 79 3.25 5.31 -13.58
CA VAL A 79 2.89 4.55 -12.38
C VAL A 79 1.38 4.30 -12.25
N ALA A 80 0.62 4.63 -13.29
CA ALA A 80 -0.84 4.58 -13.24
C ALA A 80 -1.41 3.20 -12.95
N ASN A 81 -0.68 2.13 -13.23
CA ASN A 81 -1.14 0.77 -13.04
C ASN A 81 -0.57 0.09 -11.78
N THR A 82 0.13 0.83 -10.95
CA THR A 82 0.66 0.29 -9.69
C THR A 82 -0.49 -0.20 -8.82
N ARG A 83 -0.36 -1.39 -8.26
CA ARG A 83 -1.37 -1.94 -7.35
C ARG A 83 -1.41 -1.13 -6.08
N VAL A 84 -2.61 -0.76 -5.64
CA VAL A 84 -2.80 0.01 -4.40
C VAL A 84 -3.84 -0.68 -3.53
N ILE A 85 -3.46 -1.02 -2.32
CA ILE A 85 -4.38 -1.45 -1.27
C ILE A 85 -4.47 -0.32 -0.27
N MET A 86 -5.67 0.21 -0.07
CA MET A 86 -5.88 1.21 0.97
C MET A 86 -6.13 0.48 2.29
N LEU A 87 -5.35 0.83 3.31
CA LEU A 87 -5.43 0.21 4.63
C LEU A 87 -5.60 1.35 5.64
N THR A 88 -6.82 1.52 6.16
CA THR A 88 -7.17 2.74 6.86
C THR A 88 -8.17 2.52 8.00
N ALA A 89 -8.23 3.46 8.93
CA ALA A 89 -9.23 3.47 9.99
C ALA A 89 -10.63 3.89 9.50
N LEU A 90 -10.72 4.47 8.30
CA LEU A 90 -12.00 4.94 7.75
C LEU A 90 -12.89 3.75 7.38
N SER A 91 -14.04 3.63 8.05
CA SER A 91 -14.90 2.45 7.93
C SER A 91 -16.26 2.73 7.27
N GLN A 92 -16.54 3.97 6.88
CA GLN A 92 -17.83 4.31 6.29
C GLN A 92 -17.91 3.90 4.82
N PRO A 93 -19.07 3.44 4.35
CA PRO A 93 -19.21 3.05 2.94
C PRO A 93 -18.81 4.14 1.94
N LYS A 94 -19.07 5.41 2.25
CA LYS A 94 -18.69 6.53 1.38
C LYS A 94 -17.19 6.61 1.15
N ASP A 95 -16.39 6.24 2.14
CA ASP A 95 -14.93 6.28 2.04
C ASP A 95 -14.43 5.21 1.08
N LYS A 96 -14.98 4.00 1.20
CA LYS A 96 -14.67 2.90 0.31
C LYS A 96 -15.11 3.22 -1.11
N GLU A 97 -16.32 3.76 -1.28
CA GLU A 97 -16.82 4.17 -2.59
C GLU A 97 -15.92 5.22 -3.23
N ARG A 98 -15.44 6.18 -2.44
CA ARG A 98 -14.51 7.20 -2.93
C ARG A 98 -13.22 6.57 -3.43
N ALA A 99 -12.65 5.65 -2.67
CA ALA A 99 -11.42 4.95 -3.05
C ALA A 99 -11.63 4.15 -4.33
N GLU A 100 -12.75 3.45 -4.42
CA GLU A 100 -13.10 2.65 -5.61
C GLU A 100 -13.25 3.53 -6.85
N ALA A 101 -13.89 4.68 -6.70
CA ALA A 101 -14.05 5.63 -7.80
C ALA A 101 -12.69 6.18 -8.28
N LEU A 102 -11.71 6.25 -7.38
CA LEU A 102 -10.36 6.69 -7.71
C LEU A 102 -9.46 5.57 -8.21
N GLY A 103 -9.96 4.33 -8.27
CA GLY A 103 -9.23 3.22 -8.86
C GLY A 103 -8.37 2.41 -7.90
N VAL A 104 -8.76 2.32 -6.62
CA VAL A 104 -8.06 1.45 -5.66
C VAL A 104 -8.28 -0.02 -6.04
N ASP A 105 -7.27 -0.85 -5.82
CA ASP A 105 -7.40 -2.29 -6.08
C ASP A 105 -8.05 -3.04 -4.93
N ASP A 106 -7.87 -2.55 -3.69
CA ASP A 106 -8.50 -3.17 -2.52
C ASP A 106 -8.61 -2.12 -1.41
N TYR A 107 -9.56 -2.33 -0.50
CA TYR A 107 -9.82 -1.42 0.61
C TYR A 107 -10.01 -2.23 1.89
N LEU A 108 -9.11 -2.05 2.85
CA LEU A 108 -9.15 -2.78 4.11
C LEU A 108 -9.29 -1.80 5.27
N VAL A 109 -10.21 -2.10 6.18
CA VAL A 109 -10.44 -1.29 7.38
C VAL A 109 -9.61 -1.88 8.51
N LYS A 110 -8.71 -1.09 9.11
CA LYS A 110 -7.75 -1.55 10.12
C LYS A 110 -8.41 -2.29 11.29
N SER A 111 -9.59 -1.86 11.72
CA SER A 111 -10.30 -2.48 12.84
C SER A 111 -10.99 -3.81 12.46
N GLN A 112 -11.04 -4.16 11.20
CA GLN A 112 -11.76 -5.33 10.69
C GLN A 112 -10.84 -6.43 10.15
N VAL A 113 -9.53 -6.19 10.14
CA VAL A 113 -8.56 -7.15 9.60
C VAL A 113 -7.44 -7.38 10.60
N VAL A 114 -6.85 -8.57 10.56
CA VAL A 114 -5.61 -8.85 11.27
C VAL A 114 -4.45 -8.81 10.27
N ILE A 115 -3.22 -8.76 10.75
CA ILE A 115 -2.06 -8.60 9.87
C ILE A 115 -1.94 -9.73 8.85
N GLY A 116 -2.33 -10.95 9.21
CA GLY A 116 -2.35 -12.07 8.27
C GLY A 116 -3.26 -11.84 7.08
N ASP A 117 -4.41 -11.18 7.30
CA ASP A 117 -5.34 -10.82 6.22
C ASP A 117 -4.70 -9.83 5.26
N VAL A 118 -3.96 -8.87 5.79
CA VAL A 118 -3.26 -7.86 4.97
C VAL A 118 -2.23 -8.55 4.08
N VAL A 119 -1.44 -9.45 4.66
CA VAL A 119 -0.43 -10.20 3.91
C VAL A 119 -1.07 -11.05 2.80
N ASP A 120 -2.18 -11.72 3.11
CA ASP A 120 -2.89 -12.54 2.13
C ASP A 120 -3.39 -11.70 0.96
N ARG A 121 -3.92 -10.51 1.25
CA ARG A 121 -4.38 -9.60 0.20
C ARG A 121 -3.24 -9.07 -0.66
N VAL A 122 -2.11 -8.76 -0.04
CA VAL A 122 -0.91 -8.34 -0.80
C VAL A 122 -0.50 -9.45 -1.76
N LYS A 123 -0.41 -10.68 -1.28
CA LYS A 123 -0.04 -11.83 -2.11
C LYS A 123 -1.04 -12.03 -3.23
N HIS A 124 -2.33 -11.95 -2.93
CA HIS A 124 -3.39 -12.11 -3.93
C HIS A 124 -3.23 -11.12 -5.08
N HIS A 125 -3.05 -9.85 -4.76
CA HIS A 125 -2.94 -8.80 -5.78
C HIS A 125 -1.62 -8.87 -6.56
N LEU A 126 -0.61 -9.53 -6.02
CA LEU A 126 0.67 -9.74 -6.72
C LEU A 126 0.73 -11.08 -7.44
N GLY A 127 -0.35 -11.87 -7.41
CA GLY A 127 -0.39 -13.17 -8.06
C GLY A 127 0.49 -14.22 -7.39
N LEU A 128 0.75 -14.06 -6.10
CA LEU A 128 1.58 -14.99 -5.32
C LEU A 128 0.70 -15.98 -4.57
N PRO A 129 1.23 -17.20 -4.27
CA PRO A 129 0.48 -18.17 -3.46
C PRO A 129 0.18 -17.63 -2.07
N VAL A 130 -1.02 -17.86 -1.60
CA VAL A 130 -1.46 -17.46 -0.28
C VAL A 130 -1.33 -18.61 0.71
#